data_096bc1fb2be6b32c32a4256fccd2dbad
#
_entry.id   096bc1fb2be6b32c32a4256fccd2dbad
#
_cell.length_a   1.000
_cell.length_b   1.000
_cell.length_c   1.000
_cell.angle_alpha   90.00
_cell.angle_beta   90.00
_cell.angle_gamma   90.00
#
_symmetry.space_group_name_H-M   'P 1'
#
loop_
_entity.id
_entity.type
_entity.pdbx_description
1 polymer ?
#
loop_
_entity_poly.entity_id
_entity_poly.type
_entity_poly.pdbx_seq_one_letter_code
_entity_poly.pdbx_strand_id
1 'polypeptide(L)'
;GADVSSAKPLKANAGLACRGVIPVGKGFIITHDEATALGLGKIPGLEKHIRPYRNGNDITDKPRGVMAIDLLGLEEDEVRARYPEVYQWLLERVKPERDQVNREGHRRLWWLFGEPRKTLRPALAGLRRYIVTGQVAKHRIFSFLPEKILCDDKLIVIASSDAYHLGVLSSTIHTFWAIA
;
A
#
# COMPACT_ATOMS: atom_id res chain seq x y z
N GLY A 1 -14.12 31.92 4.76
CA GLY A 1 -13.05 30.99 5.14
C GLY A 1 -11.71 31.66 5.06
N ALA A 2 -10.72 31.19 5.82
CA ALA A 2 -9.35 31.71 5.71
C ALA A 2 -8.78 31.28 4.33
N ASP A 3 -8.11 32.22 3.64
CA ASP A 3 -7.39 31.91 2.41
C ASP A 3 -6.14 31.10 2.75
N VAL A 4 -6.15 29.81 2.41
CA VAL A 4 -5.03 28.89 2.64
C VAL A 4 -4.18 28.66 1.39
N SER A 5 -4.43 29.38 0.30
CA SER A 5 -3.71 29.21 -0.97
C SER A 5 -2.20 29.47 -0.86
N SER A 6 -1.80 30.31 0.11
CA SER A 6 -0.40 30.62 0.41
C SER A 6 0.25 29.72 1.46
N ALA A 7 -0.52 28.77 2.03
CA ALA A 7 0.01 27.87 3.05
C ALA A 7 1.11 26.95 2.49
N LYS A 8 2.25 26.88 3.17
CA LYS A 8 3.35 25.98 2.81
C LYS A 8 3.30 24.70 3.62
N PRO A 9 3.64 23.53 3.04
CA PRO A 9 3.78 22.30 3.80
C PRO A 9 4.78 22.45 4.96
N LEU A 10 4.43 21.92 6.13
CA LEU A 10 5.33 21.88 7.27
C LEU A 10 6.48 20.90 6.99
N LYS A 11 7.72 21.37 7.03
CA LYS A 11 8.91 20.52 6.81
C LYS A 11 8.98 19.35 7.79
N ALA A 12 8.54 19.55 9.04
CA ALA A 12 8.50 18.49 10.05
C ALA A 12 7.54 17.32 9.69
N ASN A 13 6.58 17.55 8.80
CA ASN A 13 5.63 16.53 8.36
C ASN A 13 6.07 15.83 7.06
N ALA A 14 7.25 16.17 6.53
CA ALA A 14 7.76 15.54 5.32
C ALA A 14 7.94 14.03 5.53
N GLY A 15 7.35 13.24 4.63
CA GLY A 15 7.43 11.77 4.69
C GLY A 15 6.50 11.08 5.68
N LEU A 16 5.77 11.83 6.55
CA LEU A 16 4.83 11.24 7.50
C LEU A 16 3.55 10.70 6.85
N ALA A 17 3.13 11.27 5.75
CA ALA A 17 1.91 10.86 5.05
C ALA A 17 2.17 10.67 3.55
N CYS A 18 1.64 9.59 2.99
CA CYS A 18 1.77 9.27 1.58
C CYS A 18 0.57 8.42 1.13
N ARG A 19 0.28 8.45 -0.17
CA ARG A 19 -0.65 7.47 -0.76
C ARG A 19 -0.08 6.07 -0.64
N GLY A 20 -0.97 5.07 -0.59
CA GLY A 20 -0.59 3.68 -0.69
C GLY A 20 0.00 3.30 -2.06
N VAL A 21 0.30 2.04 -2.25
CA VAL A 21 1.00 1.51 -3.43
C VAL A 21 0.10 1.46 -4.66
N ILE A 22 0.71 1.46 -5.85
CA ILE A 22 0.04 1.21 -7.13
C ILE A 22 0.68 -0.02 -7.78
N PRO A 23 -0.01 -1.17 -7.80
CA PRO A 23 0.55 -2.40 -8.36
C PRO A 23 0.86 -2.28 -9.87
N VAL A 24 -0.05 -1.71 -10.67
CA VAL A 24 0.00 -1.71 -12.15
C VAL A 24 0.18 -3.13 -12.69
N GLY A 25 -0.92 -3.85 -12.80
CA GLY A 25 -0.97 -5.26 -13.24
C GLY A 25 -1.92 -6.04 -12.35
N LYS A 26 -2.93 -6.66 -12.97
CA LYS A 26 -4.00 -7.36 -12.21
C LYS A 26 -3.47 -8.58 -11.46
N GLY A 27 -2.43 -9.22 -11.97
CA GLY A 27 -1.84 -10.42 -11.37
C GLY A 27 -1.13 -10.19 -10.02
N PHE A 28 -0.91 -8.94 -9.60
CA PHE A 28 -0.37 -8.65 -8.26
C PHE A 28 -1.39 -8.83 -7.14
N ILE A 29 -2.68 -8.69 -7.42
CA ILE A 29 -3.74 -8.82 -6.42
C ILE A 29 -4.37 -10.20 -6.58
N ILE A 30 -4.33 -10.97 -5.51
CA ILE A 30 -4.70 -12.39 -5.49
C ILE A 30 -5.67 -12.68 -4.33
N THR A 31 -6.39 -13.77 -4.45
CA THR A 31 -7.20 -14.30 -3.36
C THR A 31 -6.33 -15.00 -2.31
N HIS A 32 -6.91 -15.32 -1.17
CA HIS A 32 -6.20 -16.09 -0.13
C HIS A 32 -5.88 -17.53 -0.59
N ASP A 33 -6.77 -18.12 -1.39
CA ASP A 33 -6.58 -19.48 -1.93
C ASP A 33 -5.43 -19.52 -2.93
N GLU A 34 -5.36 -18.51 -3.83
CA GLU A 34 -4.23 -18.34 -4.75
C GLU A 34 -2.91 -18.10 -3.98
N ALA A 35 -2.93 -17.28 -2.94
CA ALA A 35 -1.76 -17.07 -2.09
C ALA A 35 -1.27 -18.37 -1.44
N THR A 36 -2.20 -19.20 -0.95
CA THR A 36 -1.89 -20.51 -0.38
C THR A 36 -1.33 -21.46 -1.43
N ALA A 37 -1.90 -21.48 -2.64
CA ALA A 37 -1.40 -22.27 -3.77
C ALA A 37 0.02 -21.85 -4.17
N LEU A 38 0.36 -20.55 -4.08
CA LEU A 38 1.70 -20.01 -4.31
C LEU A 38 2.69 -20.27 -3.16
N GLY A 39 2.25 -20.97 -2.10
CA GLY A 39 3.11 -21.39 -1.00
C GLY A 39 3.06 -20.53 0.26
N LEU A 40 2.11 -19.59 0.37
CA LEU A 40 1.92 -18.83 1.60
C LEU A 40 1.64 -19.77 2.77
N GLY A 41 2.37 -19.62 3.88
CA GLY A 41 2.32 -20.49 5.04
C GLY A 41 3.16 -21.77 4.94
N LYS A 42 3.74 -22.07 3.74
CA LYS A 42 4.63 -23.23 3.52
C LYS A 42 6.07 -22.81 3.25
N ILE A 43 6.26 -21.75 2.47
CA ILE A 43 7.59 -21.27 2.08
C ILE A 43 8.03 -20.18 3.08
N PRO A 44 9.11 -20.41 3.85
CA PRO A 44 9.61 -19.44 4.83
C PRO A 44 9.96 -18.10 4.17
N GLY A 45 9.51 -17.00 4.77
CA GLY A 45 9.77 -15.64 4.29
C GLY A 45 8.77 -15.13 3.27
N LEU A 46 7.94 -16.00 2.66
CA LEU A 46 6.96 -15.57 1.67
C LEU A 46 5.86 -14.67 2.28
N GLU A 47 5.60 -14.79 3.58
CA GLU A 47 4.66 -13.93 4.33
C GLU A 47 5.08 -12.46 4.38
N LYS A 48 6.35 -12.14 4.09
CA LYS A 48 6.84 -10.77 3.95
C LYS A 48 6.50 -10.17 2.59
N HIS A 49 6.25 -11.04 1.61
CA HIS A 49 6.04 -10.69 0.20
C HIS A 49 4.60 -10.89 -0.28
N ILE A 50 3.82 -11.75 0.36
CA ILE A 50 2.38 -11.87 0.12
C ILE A 50 1.66 -11.35 1.35
N ARG A 51 1.06 -10.16 1.22
CA ARG A 51 0.52 -9.38 2.34
C ARG A 51 -0.96 -9.06 2.14
N PRO A 52 -1.76 -8.97 3.20
CA PRO A 52 -3.14 -8.49 3.10
C PRO A 52 -3.17 -7.12 2.43
N TYR A 53 -4.13 -6.90 1.53
CA TYR A 53 -4.26 -5.66 0.76
C TYR A 53 -5.61 -5.00 0.99
N ARG A 54 -5.61 -3.67 1.15
CA ARG A 54 -6.83 -2.89 1.40
C ARG A 54 -6.91 -1.68 0.48
N ASN A 55 -8.13 -1.38 0.02
CA ASN A 55 -8.46 -0.12 -0.63
C ASN A 55 -9.43 0.71 0.23
N GLY A 56 -9.92 1.84 -0.29
CA GLY A 56 -10.81 2.73 0.45
C GLY A 56 -12.11 2.04 0.91
N ASN A 57 -12.72 1.21 0.06
CA ASN A 57 -13.95 0.49 0.40
C ASN A 57 -13.74 -0.54 1.52
N ASP A 58 -12.55 -1.17 1.56
CA ASP A 58 -12.21 -2.14 2.60
C ASP A 58 -12.11 -1.53 4.01
N ILE A 59 -12.08 -0.19 4.12
CA ILE A 59 -12.04 0.54 5.41
C ILE A 59 -13.45 0.92 5.87
N THR A 60 -14.34 1.22 4.93
CA THR A 60 -15.71 1.71 5.24
C THR A 60 -16.77 0.63 5.14
N ASP A 61 -16.42 -0.51 4.55
CA ASP A 61 -17.32 -1.64 4.31
C ASP A 61 -16.63 -2.95 4.67
N LYS A 62 -17.22 -4.08 4.33
CA LYS A 62 -16.65 -5.41 4.58
C LYS A 62 -15.39 -5.61 3.73
N PRO A 63 -14.24 -5.92 4.35
CA PRO A 63 -13.01 -6.18 3.62
C PRO A 63 -13.13 -7.35 2.63
N ARG A 64 -12.63 -7.18 1.42
CA ARG A 64 -12.65 -8.21 0.35
C ARG A 64 -11.80 -9.45 0.66
N GLY A 65 -10.88 -9.39 1.61
CA GLY A 65 -10.01 -10.51 1.97
C GLY A 65 -8.91 -10.81 0.95
N VAL A 66 -8.57 -9.86 0.08
CA VAL A 66 -7.52 -10.04 -0.94
C VAL A 66 -6.12 -9.81 -0.40
N MET A 67 -5.14 -10.40 -1.08
CA MET A 67 -3.71 -10.30 -0.80
C MET A 67 -3.00 -9.58 -1.96
N ALA A 68 -1.80 -9.07 -1.72
CA ALA A 68 -0.95 -8.51 -2.76
C ALA A 68 0.46 -9.11 -2.71
N ILE A 69 1.02 -9.38 -3.89
CA ILE A 69 2.39 -9.86 -4.08
C ILE A 69 3.32 -8.63 -4.14
N ASP A 70 4.06 -8.37 -3.06
CA ASP A 70 4.96 -7.23 -2.90
C ASP A 70 6.41 -7.70 -2.80
N LEU A 71 7.12 -7.65 -3.92
CA LEU A 71 8.51 -8.14 -4.04
C LEU A 71 9.54 -7.01 -3.91
N LEU A 72 9.14 -5.86 -3.34
CA LEU A 72 10.08 -4.75 -3.14
C LEU A 72 11.29 -5.21 -2.32
N GLY A 73 12.48 -4.93 -2.86
CA GLY A 73 13.77 -5.30 -2.25
C GLY A 73 14.35 -6.62 -2.76
N LEU A 74 13.65 -7.33 -3.66
CA LEU A 74 14.19 -8.52 -4.32
C LEU A 74 14.50 -8.22 -5.79
N GLU A 75 15.65 -8.71 -6.24
CA GLU A 75 15.99 -8.74 -7.65
C GLU A 75 15.27 -9.89 -8.37
N GLU A 76 15.11 -9.80 -9.68
CA GLU A 76 14.37 -10.76 -10.49
C GLU A 76 14.88 -12.20 -10.31
N ASP A 77 16.20 -12.37 -10.33
CA ASP A 77 16.83 -13.69 -10.16
C ASP A 77 16.62 -14.25 -8.75
N GLU A 78 16.57 -13.38 -7.72
CA GLU A 78 16.24 -13.80 -6.35
C GLU A 78 14.80 -14.30 -6.25
N VAL A 79 13.85 -13.59 -6.89
CA VAL A 79 12.45 -14.02 -6.91
C VAL A 79 12.33 -15.38 -7.60
N ARG A 80 13.00 -15.54 -8.75
CA ARG A 80 13.02 -16.77 -9.54
C ARG A 80 13.60 -17.95 -8.76
N ALA A 81 14.67 -17.72 -8.00
CA ALA A 81 15.35 -18.76 -7.24
C ALA A 81 14.59 -19.13 -5.95
N ARG A 82 14.06 -18.14 -5.22
CA ARG A 82 13.46 -18.35 -3.89
C ARG A 82 11.97 -18.66 -3.94
N TYR A 83 11.26 -18.10 -4.94
CA TYR A 83 9.80 -18.16 -5.06
C TYR A 83 9.38 -18.48 -6.51
N PRO A 84 9.78 -19.64 -7.08
CA PRO A 84 9.56 -19.96 -8.49
C PRO A 84 8.09 -19.94 -8.90
N GLU A 85 7.17 -20.39 -8.05
CA GLU A 85 5.73 -20.37 -8.32
C GLU A 85 5.20 -18.93 -8.41
N VAL A 86 5.67 -18.04 -7.52
CA VAL A 86 5.30 -16.61 -7.57
C VAL A 86 5.87 -15.94 -8.81
N TYR A 87 7.12 -16.28 -9.17
CA TYR A 87 7.75 -15.79 -10.40
C TYR A 87 6.95 -16.19 -11.64
N GLN A 88 6.60 -17.48 -11.75
CA GLN A 88 5.83 -18.00 -12.88
C GLN A 88 4.45 -17.36 -12.96
N TRP A 89 3.77 -17.20 -11.82
CA TRP A 89 2.48 -16.49 -11.73
C TRP A 89 2.56 -15.08 -12.29
N LEU A 90 3.58 -14.30 -11.88
CA LEU A 90 3.75 -12.93 -12.35
C LEU A 90 4.18 -12.88 -13.83
N LEU A 91 4.99 -13.84 -14.27
CA LEU A 91 5.43 -13.95 -15.67
C LEU A 91 4.22 -14.14 -16.62
N GLU A 92 3.24 -14.92 -16.20
CA GLU A 92 2.04 -15.18 -16.99
C GLU A 92 1.00 -14.08 -16.92
N ARG A 93 0.83 -13.44 -15.75
CA ARG A 93 -0.31 -12.54 -15.49
C ARG A 93 0.04 -11.05 -15.40
N VAL A 94 1.29 -10.71 -15.15
CA VAL A 94 1.75 -9.33 -15.01
C VAL A 94 2.63 -8.91 -16.18
N LYS A 95 3.61 -9.73 -16.56
CA LYS A 95 4.58 -9.38 -17.58
C LYS A 95 3.95 -9.00 -18.92
N PRO A 96 2.94 -9.70 -19.46
CA PRO A 96 2.32 -9.32 -20.73
C PRO A 96 1.64 -7.93 -20.69
N GLU A 97 1.01 -7.56 -19.56
CA GLU A 97 0.46 -6.22 -19.37
C GLU A 97 1.58 -5.16 -19.29
N ARG A 98 2.68 -5.49 -18.58
CA ARG A 98 3.83 -4.59 -18.40
C ARG A 98 4.61 -4.33 -19.68
N ASP A 99 4.76 -5.31 -20.55
CA ASP A 99 5.45 -5.18 -21.82
C ASP A 99 4.75 -4.16 -22.76
N GLN A 100 3.45 -3.93 -22.57
CA GLN A 100 2.65 -2.96 -23.34
C GLN A 100 2.62 -1.56 -22.72
N VAL A 101 3.17 -1.34 -21.52
CA VAL A 101 3.16 -0.03 -20.87
C VAL A 101 4.24 0.87 -21.45
N ASN A 102 3.92 2.14 -21.72
CA ASN A 102 4.87 3.11 -22.28
C ASN A 102 6.07 3.44 -21.36
N ARG A 103 5.94 3.28 -20.05
CA ARG A 103 7.00 3.58 -19.08
C ARG A 103 8.04 2.47 -19.05
N GLU A 104 9.25 2.77 -19.53
CA GLU A 104 10.38 1.83 -19.57
C GLU A 104 10.69 1.22 -18.18
N GLY A 105 10.68 2.01 -17.12
CA GLY A 105 10.90 1.52 -15.75
C GLY A 105 9.91 0.45 -15.31
N HIS A 106 8.65 0.53 -15.77
CA HIS A 106 7.65 -0.50 -15.48
C HIS A 106 7.87 -1.78 -16.29
N ARG A 107 8.39 -1.70 -17.51
CA ARG A 107 8.77 -2.88 -18.30
C ARG A 107 10.00 -3.56 -17.72
N ARG A 108 11.02 -2.77 -17.38
CA ARG A 108 12.29 -3.29 -16.85
C ARG A 108 12.14 -3.94 -15.46
N LEU A 109 11.33 -3.35 -14.60
CA LEU A 109 11.07 -3.83 -13.24
C LEU A 109 9.66 -4.42 -13.15
N TRP A 110 9.32 -5.30 -14.08
CA TRP A 110 7.96 -5.80 -14.28
C TRP A 110 7.42 -6.61 -13.10
N TRP A 111 8.29 -7.23 -12.31
CA TRP A 111 7.94 -8.01 -11.10
C TRP A 111 7.68 -7.15 -9.86
N LEU A 112 7.97 -5.84 -9.91
CA LEU A 112 7.71 -4.89 -8.84
C LEU A 112 6.45 -4.07 -9.10
N PHE A 113 5.86 -3.52 -8.06
CA PHE A 113 4.79 -2.52 -8.22
C PHE A 113 5.25 -1.34 -9.06
N GLY A 114 4.34 -0.78 -9.85
CA GLY A 114 4.63 0.45 -10.61
C GLY A 114 4.99 1.62 -9.70
N GLU A 115 4.31 1.73 -8.54
CA GLU A 115 4.60 2.72 -7.51
C GLU A 115 4.68 2.03 -6.13
N PRO A 116 5.84 1.51 -5.74
CA PRO A 116 6.00 0.76 -4.49
C PRO A 116 6.09 1.64 -3.24
N ARG A 117 6.11 2.98 -3.40
CA ARG A 117 6.21 3.97 -2.30
C ARG A 117 7.45 3.75 -1.42
N LYS A 118 8.62 3.75 -2.04
CA LYS A 118 9.91 3.51 -1.38
C LYS A 118 10.16 4.42 -0.16
N THR A 119 9.71 5.67 -0.19
CA THR A 119 9.87 6.63 0.90
C THR A 119 8.94 6.36 2.09
N LEU A 120 7.76 5.75 1.86
CA LEU A 120 6.83 5.40 2.93
C LEU A 120 7.33 4.19 3.74
N ARG A 121 8.00 3.23 3.09
CA ARG A 121 8.42 1.98 3.75
C ARG A 121 9.30 2.18 4.99
N PRO A 122 10.36 3.03 4.94
CA PRO A 122 11.17 3.31 6.13
C PRO A 122 10.37 4.00 7.24
N ALA A 123 9.41 4.88 6.91
CA ALA A 123 8.59 5.55 7.90
C ALA A 123 7.63 4.60 8.64
N LEU A 124 7.26 3.47 8.03
CA LEU A 124 6.43 2.44 8.65
C LEU A 124 7.27 1.41 9.44
N ALA A 125 8.58 1.35 9.23
CA ALA A 125 9.44 0.35 9.87
C ALA A 125 9.40 0.48 11.40
N GLY A 126 9.18 -0.64 12.09
CA GLY A 126 9.09 -0.70 13.55
C GLY A 126 7.73 -0.30 14.15
N LEU A 127 6.80 0.22 13.34
CA LEU A 127 5.44 0.46 13.80
C LEU A 127 4.66 -0.85 13.85
N ARG A 128 3.84 -1.04 14.89
CA ARG A 128 2.88 -2.17 14.95
C ARG A 128 1.62 -1.90 14.13
N ARG A 129 1.29 -0.63 13.97
CA ARG A 129 0.11 -0.12 13.26
C ARG A 129 0.38 1.27 12.73
N TYR A 130 -0.42 1.72 11.82
CA TYR A 130 -0.37 3.07 11.27
C TYR A 130 -1.79 3.59 11.00
N ILE A 131 -1.95 4.89 10.84
CA ILE A 131 -3.25 5.52 10.59
C ILE A 131 -3.50 5.57 9.09
N VAL A 132 -4.76 5.34 8.69
CA VAL A 132 -5.22 5.49 7.31
C VAL A 132 -6.48 6.31 7.23
N THR A 133 -6.67 6.97 6.07
CA THR A 133 -7.93 7.61 5.69
C THR A 133 -8.16 7.45 4.19
N GLY A 134 -9.41 7.45 3.76
CA GLY A 134 -9.75 7.47 2.33
C GLY A 134 -9.34 8.77 1.66
N GLN A 135 -8.74 8.69 0.47
CA GLN A 135 -8.37 9.87 -0.32
C GLN A 135 -9.60 10.68 -0.72
N VAL A 136 -10.65 9.99 -1.16
CA VAL A 136 -11.91 10.58 -1.58
C VAL A 136 -13.03 9.95 -0.74
N ALA A 137 -13.47 10.66 0.28
CA ALA A 137 -14.56 10.20 1.13
C ALA A 137 -15.46 11.38 1.49
N LYS A 138 -16.78 11.16 1.47
CA LYS A 138 -17.79 12.13 1.92
C LYS A 138 -17.56 12.48 3.41
N HIS A 139 -17.20 11.50 4.20
CA HIS A 139 -16.89 11.65 5.62
C HIS A 139 -15.42 11.26 5.87
N ARG A 140 -14.68 12.11 6.58
CA ARG A 140 -13.30 11.82 6.96
C ARG A 140 -13.28 10.79 8.07
N ILE A 141 -12.90 9.56 7.75
CA ILE A 141 -12.74 8.47 8.72
C ILE A 141 -11.25 8.16 8.80
N PHE A 142 -10.72 8.19 10.01
CA PHE A 142 -9.37 7.75 10.31
C PHE A 142 -9.43 6.45 11.10
N SER A 143 -8.59 5.49 10.77
CA SER A 143 -8.55 4.19 11.44
C SER A 143 -7.12 3.68 11.54
N PHE A 144 -6.85 2.83 12.52
CA PHE A 144 -5.60 2.08 12.56
C PHE A 144 -5.69 0.84 11.68
N LEU A 145 -4.61 0.58 10.95
CA LEU A 145 -4.36 -0.71 10.32
C LEU A 145 -3.05 -1.31 10.86
N PRO A 146 -2.99 -2.64 11.05
CA PRO A 146 -1.74 -3.35 11.32
C PRO A 146 -0.69 -3.09 10.24
N GLU A 147 0.59 -2.98 10.61
CA GLU A 147 1.70 -2.71 9.68
C GLU A 147 1.77 -3.73 8.53
N LYS A 148 1.43 -4.99 8.78
CA LYS A 148 1.42 -6.06 7.77
C LYS A 148 0.47 -5.82 6.60
N ILE A 149 -0.52 -4.93 6.72
CA ILE A 149 -1.49 -4.64 5.65
C ILE A 149 -0.85 -3.64 4.68
N LEU A 150 -1.03 -3.88 3.39
CA LEU A 150 -0.70 -2.93 2.33
C LEU A 150 -1.93 -2.13 1.93
N CYS A 151 -1.75 -0.83 1.76
CA CYS A 151 -2.79 0.07 1.28
C CYS A 151 -2.60 0.42 -0.18
N ASP A 152 -3.70 0.48 -0.93
CA ASP A 152 -3.72 1.00 -2.28
C ASP A 152 -3.67 2.53 -2.33
N ASP A 153 -3.48 3.11 -3.52
CA ASP A 153 -3.33 4.56 -3.72
C ASP A 153 -4.58 5.39 -3.40
N LYS A 154 -5.73 4.75 -3.17
CA LYS A 154 -6.97 5.41 -2.72
C LYS A 154 -7.00 5.63 -1.21
N LEU A 155 -6.01 5.12 -0.51
CA LEU A 155 -5.79 5.35 0.91
C LEU A 155 -4.57 6.27 1.12
N ILE A 156 -4.72 7.22 2.02
CA ILE A 156 -3.61 7.99 2.57
C ILE A 156 -3.13 7.24 3.81
N VAL A 157 -1.87 6.89 3.82
CA VAL A 157 -1.17 6.23 4.94
C VAL A 157 -0.43 7.29 5.73
N ILE A 158 -0.63 7.32 7.04
CA ILE A 158 0.04 8.23 7.97
C ILE A 158 0.91 7.38 8.90
N ALA A 159 2.22 7.58 8.86
CA ALA A 159 3.21 6.80 9.60
C ALA A 159 3.23 7.19 11.09
N SER A 160 2.15 6.87 11.78
CA SER A 160 2.01 7.07 13.22
C SER A 160 1.21 5.94 13.85
N SER A 161 1.71 5.41 14.96
CA SER A 161 1.03 4.41 15.80
C SER A 161 0.36 5.02 17.03
N ASP A 162 0.46 6.35 17.21
CA ASP A 162 -0.01 7.06 18.39
C ASP A 162 -1.52 7.32 18.35
N ALA A 163 -2.22 6.90 19.39
CA ALA A 163 -3.66 7.14 19.54
C ALA A 163 -3.99 8.64 19.70
N TYR A 164 -3.06 9.46 20.21
CA TYR A 164 -3.23 10.90 20.28
C TYR A 164 -3.38 11.50 18.88
N HIS A 165 -2.52 11.11 17.93
CA HIS A 165 -2.63 11.58 16.56
C HIS A 165 -3.95 11.14 15.91
N LEU A 166 -4.40 9.90 16.16
CA LEU A 166 -5.71 9.45 15.68
C LEU A 166 -6.84 10.30 16.25
N GLY A 167 -6.80 10.61 17.56
CA GLY A 167 -7.80 11.45 18.23
C GLY A 167 -7.85 12.85 17.65
N VAL A 168 -6.69 13.50 17.44
CA VAL A 168 -6.60 14.83 16.82
C VAL A 168 -7.18 14.82 15.41
N LEU A 169 -6.76 13.87 14.57
CA LEU A 169 -7.22 13.75 13.17
C LEU A 169 -8.73 13.46 13.08
N SER A 170 -9.28 12.70 14.03
CA SER A 170 -10.71 12.37 14.08
C SER A 170 -11.55 13.44 14.75
N SER A 171 -10.94 14.50 15.28
CA SER A 171 -11.67 15.56 15.98
C SER A 171 -12.52 16.40 15.02
N THR A 172 -13.62 16.94 15.55
CA THR A 172 -14.48 17.88 14.82
C THR A 172 -13.70 19.13 14.38
N ILE A 173 -12.78 19.61 15.22
CA ILE A 173 -11.93 20.78 14.92
C ILE A 173 -11.09 20.51 13.67
N HIS A 174 -10.41 19.37 13.60
CA HIS A 174 -9.62 18.98 12.43
C HIS A 174 -10.50 18.82 11.19
N THR A 175 -11.68 18.21 11.33
CA THR A 175 -12.62 18.02 10.21
C THR A 175 -13.05 19.36 9.62
N PHE A 176 -13.46 20.32 10.45
CA PHE A 176 -13.83 21.67 9.99
C PHE A 176 -12.65 22.38 9.33
N TRP A 177 -11.46 22.31 9.91
CA TRP A 177 -10.27 22.93 9.34
C TRP A 177 -9.87 22.32 7.98
N ALA A 178 -9.99 21.01 7.82
CA ALA A 178 -9.61 20.30 6.61
C ALA A 178 -10.60 20.49 5.43
N ILE A 179 -11.81 21.01 5.70
CA ILE A 179 -12.85 21.25 4.68
C ILE A 179 -12.96 22.75 4.33
N ALA A 180 -12.38 23.64 5.17
CA ALA A 180 -12.39 25.07 4.95
C ALA A 180 -11.49 25.49 3.78
#